data_d25014052e8f04c400439d6460691484
#
_entry.id   d25014052e8f04c400439d6460691484
#
_cell.length_a   1.000
_cell.length_b   1.000
_cell.length_c   1.000
_cell.angle_alpha   90.00
_cell.angle_beta   90.00
_cell.angle_gamma   90.00
#
_symmetry.space_group_name_H-M   'P 1'
#
loop_
_entity.id
_entity.type
_entity.pdbx_description
1 polymer ?
#
loop_
_entity_poly.entity_id
_entity_poly.type
_entity_poly.pdbx_seq_one_letter_code
_entity_poly.pdbx_strand_id
1 'polypeptide(L)'
;SYEKQKEIFPEWLFKKKLNAIWDDHDYGKNDGGREYPLKKEAQKLFLDFWDVKKDDPRRNREGIYFSEKLKIGDLNVNLIGLDTRYHRSPLDQTDKPYYPTQDKSKTILGAAQWQWLENELKKESDLIILVSSIQVIPTEHIFEKWHNFPHERIRLLKALNNAKGNVIILSGDRHKAGLYKTGNIIEMTSSSMNKPISRPIAKLWDIFLKEKDEFLIGEMYSRENYGILSIDKEKIVLNLKDIDGNTIISEEI
;
A
#
# COMPACT_ATOMS: atom_id res chain seq x y z
N SER A 1 -15.29 7.91 -13.10
CA SER A 1 -14.56 9.18 -13.03
C SER A 1 -14.58 9.70 -11.60
N TYR A 2 -13.61 10.50 -11.22
CA TYR A 2 -13.47 11.09 -9.89
C TYR A 2 -14.69 11.92 -9.44
N GLU A 3 -15.41 12.56 -10.37
CA GLU A 3 -16.64 13.30 -10.06
C GLU A 3 -17.72 12.40 -9.46
N LYS A 4 -17.98 11.24 -10.10
CA LYS A 4 -18.92 10.25 -9.57
C LYS A 4 -18.48 9.70 -8.20
N GLN A 5 -17.20 9.59 -7.96
CA GLN A 5 -16.67 9.13 -6.69
C GLN A 5 -16.91 10.17 -5.57
N LYS A 6 -16.78 11.47 -5.87
CA LYS A 6 -17.12 12.54 -4.93
C LYS A 6 -18.60 12.52 -4.51
N GLU A 7 -19.50 12.19 -5.44
CA GLU A 7 -20.94 12.09 -5.17
C GLU A 7 -21.29 10.93 -4.22
N ILE A 8 -20.48 9.87 -4.23
CA ILE A 8 -20.71 8.66 -3.42
C ILE A 8 -20.06 8.79 -2.03
N PHE A 9 -18.98 9.53 -1.92
CA PHE A 9 -18.29 9.67 -0.64
C PHE A 9 -19.13 10.48 0.36
N PRO A 10 -19.22 10.02 1.62
CA PRO A 10 -19.93 10.76 2.65
C PRO A 10 -19.21 12.08 2.96
N GLU A 11 -19.96 13.14 3.19
CA GLU A 11 -19.40 14.47 3.46
C GLU A 11 -18.39 14.50 4.61
N TRP A 12 -18.56 13.65 5.63
CA TRP A 12 -17.66 13.62 6.77
C TRP A 12 -16.23 13.22 6.38
N LEU A 13 -16.07 12.44 5.30
CA LEU A 13 -14.75 11.99 4.82
C LEU A 13 -13.88 13.19 4.46
N PHE A 14 -14.43 14.16 3.75
CA PHE A 14 -13.70 15.37 3.33
C PHE A 14 -13.42 16.36 4.48
N LYS A 15 -14.06 16.15 5.65
CA LYS A 15 -13.77 16.91 6.88
C LYS A 15 -12.61 16.33 7.68
N LYS A 16 -12.07 15.20 7.26
CA LYS A 16 -10.91 14.54 7.88
C LYS A 16 -9.66 14.84 7.07
N LYS A 17 -8.50 14.74 7.73
CA LYS A 17 -7.23 14.77 7.02
C LYS A 17 -7.10 13.47 6.25
N LEU A 18 -6.97 13.56 4.95
CA LEU A 18 -6.83 12.43 4.05
C LEU A 18 -5.45 12.43 3.44
N ASN A 19 -4.80 11.27 3.47
CA ASN A 19 -3.61 10.98 2.71
C ASN A 19 -3.93 9.83 1.76
N ALA A 20 -3.72 10.03 0.48
CA ALA A 20 -4.04 9.06 -0.55
C ALA A 20 -2.82 8.74 -1.41
N ILE A 21 -2.74 7.48 -1.82
CA ILE A 21 -1.93 7.01 -2.93
C ILE A 21 -2.87 6.37 -3.95
N TRP A 22 -2.45 6.27 -5.18
CA TRP A 22 -3.20 5.54 -6.19
C TRP A 22 -2.77 4.08 -6.29
N ASP A 23 -3.63 3.29 -6.93
CA ASP A 23 -3.28 2.00 -7.46
C ASP A 23 -3.57 1.96 -8.98
N ASP A 24 -3.66 0.78 -9.58
CA ASP A 24 -3.74 0.57 -11.01
C ASP A 24 -5.00 1.19 -11.67
N HIS A 25 -6.16 1.03 -11.06
CA HIS A 25 -7.42 1.57 -11.58
C HIS A 25 -7.52 3.09 -11.47
N ASP A 26 -7.01 3.70 -10.39
CA ASP A 26 -6.91 5.16 -10.26
C ASP A 26 -5.86 5.74 -11.20
N TYR A 27 -4.76 5.00 -11.40
CA TYR A 27 -3.72 5.34 -12.35
C TYR A 27 -4.20 5.24 -13.79
N GLY A 28 -5.09 4.27 -14.11
CA GLY A 28 -5.85 4.23 -15.34
C GLY A 28 -5.65 2.99 -16.22
N LYS A 29 -4.84 2.01 -15.78
CA LYS A 29 -4.62 0.75 -16.51
C LYS A 29 -4.42 -0.39 -15.52
N ASN A 30 -5.24 -1.44 -15.61
CA ASN A 30 -5.11 -2.64 -14.79
C ASN A 30 -3.67 -3.18 -14.82
N ASP A 31 -3.09 -3.41 -13.63
CA ASP A 31 -1.70 -3.79 -13.44
C ASP A 31 -0.70 -2.92 -14.24
N GLY A 32 -1.05 -1.64 -14.52
CA GLY A 32 -0.26 -0.71 -15.32
C GLY A 32 0.95 -0.14 -14.59
N GLY A 33 1.98 0.19 -15.36
CA GLY A 33 3.22 0.81 -14.88
C GLY A 33 3.68 1.95 -15.79
N ARG A 34 4.99 2.16 -15.90
CA ARG A 34 5.58 3.29 -16.63
C ARG A 34 5.21 3.36 -18.11
N GLU A 35 4.72 2.25 -18.67
CA GLU A 35 4.28 2.15 -20.06
C GLU A 35 2.94 2.82 -20.32
N TYR A 36 2.17 3.18 -19.26
CA TYR A 36 0.87 3.83 -19.43
C TYR A 36 1.05 5.25 -20.02
N PRO A 37 0.51 5.53 -21.21
CA PRO A 37 0.82 6.76 -21.93
C PRO A 37 0.20 8.01 -21.29
N LEU A 38 -0.93 7.87 -20.55
CA LEU A 38 -1.66 8.98 -19.93
C LEU A 38 -1.27 9.20 -18.45
N LYS A 39 -0.13 8.68 -18.01
CA LYS A 39 0.29 8.76 -16.61
C LYS A 39 0.46 10.18 -16.06
N LYS A 40 0.85 11.15 -16.90
CA LYS A 40 0.97 12.56 -16.49
C LYS A 40 -0.40 13.19 -16.25
N GLU A 41 -1.35 12.91 -17.13
CA GLU A 41 -2.73 13.33 -16.99
C GLU A 41 -3.40 12.69 -15.77
N ALA A 42 -3.16 11.38 -15.58
CA ALA A 42 -3.63 10.66 -14.40
C ALA A 42 -3.10 11.29 -13.11
N GLN A 43 -1.81 11.63 -13.05
CA GLN A 43 -1.22 12.31 -11.89
C GLN A 43 -1.90 13.66 -11.62
N LYS A 44 -2.11 14.47 -12.63
CA LYS A 44 -2.78 15.76 -12.48
C LYS A 44 -4.20 15.57 -11.92
N LEU A 45 -4.98 14.67 -12.52
CA LEU A 45 -6.35 14.39 -12.10
C LEU A 45 -6.43 13.85 -10.66
N PHE A 46 -5.51 12.97 -10.28
CA PHE A 46 -5.40 12.45 -8.92
C PHE A 46 -5.11 13.56 -7.91
N LEU A 47 -4.12 14.39 -8.19
CA LEU A 47 -3.74 15.50 -7.30
C LEU A 47 -4.83 16.55 -7.18
N ASP A 48 -5.60 16.80 -8.25
CA ASP A 48 -6.74 17.72 -8.25
C ASP A 48 -7.93 17.14 -7.48
N PHE A 49 -8.20 15.84 -7.62
CA PHE A 49 -9.28 15.17 -6.91
C PHE A 49 -9.09 15.17 -5.38
N TRP A 50 -7.86 14.92 -4.92
CA TRP A 50 -7.52 14.90 -3.50
C TRP A 50 -7.16 16.29 -2.95
N ASP A 51 -7.44 17.35 -3.70
CA ASP A 51 -7.21 18.74 -3.33
C ASP A 51 -5.79 19.01 -2.82
N VAL A 52 -4.81 18.37 -3.48
CA VAL A 52 -3.41 18.57 -3.17
C VAL A 52 -3.00 20.00 -3.51
N LYS A 53 -2.38 20.69 -2.57
CA LYS A 53 -2.00 22.10 -2.70
C LYS A 53 -1.18 22.38 -3.97
N LYS A 54 -1.29 23.60 -4.49
CA LYS A 54 -0.59 24.00 -5.73
C LYS A 54 0.92 24.05 -5.58
N ASP A 55 1.43 24.32 -4.39
CA ASP A 55 2.84 24.37 -4.03
C ASP A 55 3.42 23.00 -3.56
N ASP A 56 2.60 21.95 -3.52
CA ASP A 56 3.06 20.60 -3.14
C ASP A 56 4.08 20.07 -4.16
N PRO A 57 5.20 19.51 -3.70
CA PRO A 57 6.24 18.95 -4.58
C PRO A 57 5.74 17.93 -5.60
N ARG A 58 4.67 17.17 -5.30
CA ARG A 58 4.04 16.21 -6.22
C ARG A 58 3.51 16.83 -7.49
N ARG A 59 3.28 18.15 -7.52
CA ARG A 59 2.84 18.86 -8.73
C ARG A 59 3.96 19.18 -9.70
N ASN A 60 5.21 19.13 -9.22
CA ASN A 60 6.40 19.53 -9.98
C ASN A 60 7.40 18.41 -10.22
N ARG A 61 7.02 17.16 -9.90
CA ARG A 61 7.85 15.96 -10.13
C ARG A 61 7.01 14.81 -10.68
N GLU A 62 7.67 13.80 -11.19
CA GLU A 62 7.04 12.57 -11.65
C GLU A 62 6.70 11.65 -10.45
N GLY A 63 5.42 11.21 -10.40
CA GLY A 63 4.89 10.35 -9.35
C GLY A 63 4.29 11.10 -8.16
N ILE A 64 3.41 10.40 -7.42
CA ILE A 64 2.61 10.95 -6.33
C ILE A 64 3.16 10.67 -4.93
N TYR A 65 4.34 10.05 -4.82
CA TYR A 65 4.94 9.70 -3.53
C TYR A 65 5.14 10.93 -2.63
N PHE A 66 5.00 10.74 -1.32
CA PHE A 66 5.08 11.82 -0.34
C PHE A 66 5.53 11.31 1.03
N SER A 67 5.96 12.23 1.88
CA SER A 67 6.13 11.98 3.30
C SER A 67 5.49 13.09 4.13
N GLU A 68 5.01 12.71 5.30
CA GLU A 68 4.45 13.63 6.27
C GLU A 68 4.92 13.27 7.67
N LYS A 69 5.44 14.27 8.38
CA LYS A 69 5.76 14.14 9.80
C LYS A 69 4.51 14.41 10.64
N LEU A 70 4.16 13.46 11.48
CA LEU A 70 3.06 13.56 12.41
C LEU A 70 3.60 13.51 13.84
N LYS A 71 2.95 14.24 14.74
CA LYS A 71 3.16 14.11 16.18
C LYS A 71 1.92 13.44 16.77
N ILE A 72 2.10 12.24 17.35
CA ILE A 72 1.02 11.48 17.99
C ILE A 72 1.42 11.28 19.45
N GLY A 73 0.82 12.05 20.36
CA GLY A 73 1.33 12.17 21.72
C GLY A 73 2.79 12.64 21.71
N ASP A 74 3.69 11.88 22.31
CA ASP A 74 5.13 12.15 22.31
C ASP A 74 5.88 11.54 21.12
N LEU A 75 5.25 10.66 20.34
CA LEU A 75 5.86 9.93 19.23
C LEU A 75 5.98 10.81 17.98
N ASN A 76 7.16 10.75 17.36
CA ASN A 76 7.41 11.30 16.03
C ASN A 76 7.13 10.20 15.00
N VAL A 77 6.08 10.37 14.22
CA VAL A 77 5.67 9.40 13.21
C VAL A 77 6.00 9.93 11.82
N ASN A 78 6.66 9.14 11.01
CA ASN A 78 6.90 9.46 9.61
C ASN A 78 5.96 8.63 8.73
N LEU A 79 4.95 9.28 8.16
CA LEU A 79 4.05 8.68 7.18
C LEU A 79 4.65 8.84 5.80
N ILE A 80 4.92 7.72 5.11
CA ILE A 80 5.55 7.67 3.79
C ILE A 80 4.60 6.98 2.82
N GLY A 81 4.09 7.71 1.82
CA GLY A 81 3.30 7.14 0.72
C GLY A 81 4.17 6.89 -0.50
N LEU A 82 4.19 5.64 -0.98
CA LEU A 82 4.92 5.27 -2.19
C LEU A 82 4.03 5.41 -3.44
N ASP A 83 4.68 5.68 -4.56
CA ASP A 83 4.11 5.50 -5.89
C ASP A 83 4.67 4.23 -6.52
N THR A 84 3.87 3.19 -6.58
CA THR A 84 4.25 1.89 -7.14
C THR A 84 3.84 1.73 -8.61
N ARG A 85 3.39 2.83 -9.27
CA ARG A 85 2.87 2.81 -10.65
C ARG A 85 3.70 3.62 -11.63
N TYR A 86 3.96 4.90 -11.34
CA TYR A 86 4.49 5.85 -12.32
C TYR A 86 5.81 5.42 -12.96
N HIS A 87 6.72 4.83 -12.18
CA HIS A 87 8.04 4.39 -12.63
C HIS A 87 8.16 2.86 -12.75
N ARG A 88 7.15 2.11 -12.32
CA ARG A 88 7.22 0.66 -12.30
C ARG A 88 7.41 0.09 -13.71
N SER A 89 8.46 -0.73 -13.86
CA SER A 89 8.72 -1.46 -15.09
C SER A 89 7.59 -2.44 -15.41
N PRO A 90 7.26 -2.70 -16.68
CA PRO A 90 6.26 -3.70 -17.03
C PRO A 90 6.59 -5.06 -16.42
N LEU A 91 5.54 -5.77 -15.99
CA LEU A 91 5.63 -7.17 -15.58
C LEU A 91 6.12 -8.03 -16.76
N ASP A 92 6.71 -9.18 -16.50
CA ASP A 92 7.19 -10.08 -17.55
C ASP A 92 6.05 -10.81 -18.26
N GLN A 93 4.96 -11.03 -17.54
CA GLN A 93 3.75 -11.64 -18.06
C GLN A 93 2.69 -10.57 -18.37
N THR A 94 1.92 -10.80 -19.40
CA THR A 94 0.80 -9.93 -19.82
C THR A 94 -0.47 -10.18 -19.01
N ASP A 95 -0.56 -11.34 -18.34
CA ASP A 95 -1.69 -11.76 -17.49
C ASP A 95 -1.23 -12.69 -16.38
N LYS A 96 -2.06 -12.87 -15.35
CA LYS A 96 -1.83 -13.76 -14.21
C LYS A 96 -1.68 -15.23 -14.61
N PRO A 97 -0.86 -16.01 -13.94
CA PRO A 97 -0.05 -15.69 -12.75
C PRO A 97 1.20 -14.86 -13.07
N TYR A 98 1.53 -13.90 -12.18
CA TYR A 98 2.76 -13.13 -12.29
C TYR A 98 3.90 -13.78 -11.52
N TYR A 99 5.01 -14.00 -12.21
CA TYR A 99 6.21 -14.62 -11.66
C TYR A 99 7.31 -13.57 -11.39
N PRO A 100 8.22 -13.85 -10.47
CA PRO A 100 9.36 -12.99 -10.19
C PRO A 100 10.25 -12.80 -11.43
N THR A 101 10.55 -11.54 -11.78
CA THR A 101 11.48 -11.23 -12.87
C THR A 101 12.92 -11.57 -12.50
N GLN A 102 13.69 -12.03 -13.48
CA GLN A 102 15.14 -12.20 -13.35
C GLN A 102 15.92 -10.94 -13.80
N ASP A 103 15.25 -10.00 -14.45
CA ASP A 103 15.84 -8.77 -14.94
C ASP A 103 16.00 -7.75 -13.80
N LYS A 104 17.23 -7.63 -13.31
CA LYS A 104 17.60 -6.69 -12.23
C LYS A 104 17.62 -5.22 -12.66
N SER A 105 17.46 -4.92 -13.95
CA SER A 105 17.32 -3.54 -14.43
C SER A 105 15.90 -3.00 -14.26
N LYS A 106 14.93 -3.87 -14.05
CA LYS A 106 13.54 -3.51 -13.76
C LYS A 106 13.41 -2.92 -12.35
N THR A 107 12.49 -1.99 -12.20
CA THR A 107 12.27 -1.27 -10.93
C THR A 107 10.79 -1.07 -10.64
N ILE A 108 10.45 -0.92 -9.38
CA ILE A 108 9.12 -0.47 -8.94
C ILE A 108 9.12 1.06 -8.77
N LEU A 109 10.08 1.61 -8.04
CA LEU A 109 10.06 3.01 -7.66
C LEU A 109 10.82 3.94 -8.62
N GLY A 110 11.74 3.39 -9.43
CA GLY A 110 12.66 4.21 -10.20
C GLY A 110 13.74 4.89 -9.35
N ALA A 111 14.78 5.40 -9.98
CA ALA A 111 15.96 5.93 -9.27
C ALA A 111 15.63 7.15 -8.39
N ALA A 112 14.81 8.07 -8.89
CA ALA A 112 14.49 9.31 -8.17
C ALA A 112 13.70 9.06 -6.89
N GLN A 113 12.67 8.20 -6.94
CA GLN A 113 11.90 7.86 -5.75
C GLN A 113 12.72 7.02 -4.76
N TRP A 114 13.60 6.11 -5.25
CA TRP A 114 14.51 5.37 -4.37
C TRP A 114 15.44 6.31 -3.60
N GLN A 115 16.08 7.25 -4.28
CA GLN A 115 16.95 8.23 -3.61
C GLN A 115 16.19 9.06 -2.57
N TRP A 116 14.99 9.49 -2.91
CA TRP A 116 14.12 10.21 -2.00
C TRP A 116 13.73 9.35 -0.78
N LEU A 117 13.30 8.10 -0.99
CA LEU A 117 12.90 7.19 0.08
C LEU A 117 14.05 6.92 1.05
N GLU A 118 15.25 6.64 0.53
CA GLU A 118 16.44 6.42 1.35
C GLU A 118 16.79 7.65 2.22
N ASN A 119 16.52 8.85 1.71
CA ASN A 119 16.69 10.07 2.50
C ASN A 119 15.59 10.26 3.54
N GLU A 120 14.34 9.87 3.24
CA GLU A 120 13.25 9.89 4.22
C GLU A 120 13.50 8.90 5.36
N LEU A 121 13.99 7.69 5.06
CA LEU A 121 14.26 6.65 6.05
C LEU A 121 15.47 6.95 6.97
N LYS A 122 16.34 7.91 6.61
CA LYS A 122 17.42 8.40 7.48
C LYS A 122 16.95 9.38 8.56
N LYS A 123 15.76 9.96 8.38
CA LYS A 123 15.22 10.91 9.36
C LYS A 123 14.81 10.18 10.63
N GLU A 124 15.09 10.80 11.76
CA GLU A 124 14.69 10.23 13.06
C GLU A 124 13.17 10.20 13.19
N SER A 125 12.65 9.06 13.60
CA SER A 125 11.24 8.82 13.90
C SER A 125 11.11 7.64 14.85
N ASP A 126 10.11 7.67 15.70
CA ASP A 126 9.78 6.57 16.60
C ASP A 126 9.00 5.48 15.87
N LEU A 127 8.22 5.90 14.87
CA LEU A 127 7.42 5.01 14.02
C LEU A 127 7.47 5.48 12.55
N ILE A 128 7.65 4.54 11.65
CA ILE A 128 7.49 4.71 10.20
C ILE A 128 6.25 3.95 9.77
N ILE A 129 5.30 4.67 9.16
CA ILE A 129 4.14 4.09 8.49
C ILE A 129 4.40 4.20 6.98
N LEU A 130 4.73 3.08 6.35
CA LEU A 130 4.94 3.01 4.91
C LEU A 130 3.65 2.56 4.22
N VAL A 131 3.14 3.35 3.29
CA VAL A 131 1.95 3.02 2.50
C VAL A 131 2.37 2.61 1.10
N SER A 132 2.03 1.40 0.70
CA SER A 132 2.29 0.84 -0.63
C SER A 132 0.97 0.36 -1.22
N SER A 133 0.68 0.64 -2.49
CA SER A 133 -0.59 0.19 -3.08
C SER A 133 -0.64 -1.34 -3.20
N ILE A 134 0.48 -1.97 -3.53
CA ILE A 134 0.63 -3.43 -3.64
C ILE A 134 1.40 -4.01 -2.45
N GLN A 135 1.19 -5.28 -2.14
CA GLN A 135 1.81 -5.97 -1.01
C GLN A 135 3.33 -6.10 -1.12
N VAL A 136 4.02 -5.92 0.01
CA VAL A 136 5.48 -5.93 0.14
C VAL A 136 5.99 -7.27 0.67
N ILE A 137 5.44 -7.76 1.78
CA ILE A 137 5.95 -8.96 2.47
C ILE A 137 5.59 -10.26 1.75
N PRO A 138 4.35 -10.49 1.29
CA PRO A 138 3.95 -11.76 0.67
C PRO A 138 4.74 -12.16 -0.56
N THR A 139 4.87 -13.49 -0.76
CA THR A 139 5.60 -14.10 -1.88
C THR A 139 4.77 -15.06 -2.72
N GLU A 140 3.77 -15.73 -2.14
CA GLU A 140 3.19 -16.96 -2.72
C GLU A 140 1.95 -16.77 -3.61
N HIS A 141 1.27 -15.62 -3.57
CA HIS A 141 0.09 -15.46 -4.42
C HIS A 141 0.42 -15.11 -5.89
N ILE A 142 -0.53 -15.35 -6.79
CA ILE A 142 -0.36 -15.20 -8.24
C ILE A 142 -0.54 -13.76 -8.77
N PHE A 143 -1.00 -12.83 -7.92
CA PHE A 143 -1.30 -11.45 -8.28
C PHE A 143 -0.07 -10.56 -8.20
N GLU A 144 -0.20 -9.29 -8.59
CA GLU A 144 0.86 -8.30 -8.47
C GLU A 144 1.30 -8.11 -7.01
N LYS A 145 2.58 -7.94 -6.81
CA LYS A 145 3.22 -7.72 -5.51
C LYS A 145 4.67 -7.30 -5.70
N TRP A 146 5.30 -6.81 -4.64
CA TRP A 146 6.72 -6.46 -4.68
C TRP A 146 7.63 -7.65 -5.05
N HIS A 147 7.22 -8.88 -4.71
CA HIS A 147 8.00 -10.08 -5.05
C HIS A 147 8.06 -10.36 -6.56
N ASN A 148 7.25 -9.72 -7.39
CA ASN A 148 7.46 -9.75 -8.84
C ASN A 148 8.78 -9.09 -9.27
N PHE A 149 9.35 -8.25 -8.39
CA PHE A 149 10.68 -7.63 -8.53
C PHE A 149 11.51 -7.95 -7.28
N PRO A 150 12.07 -9.18 -7.15
CA PRO A 150 12.66 -9.65 -5.89
C PRO A 150 13.79 -8.77 -5.36
N HIS A 151 14.62 -8.24 -6.26
CA HIS A 151 15.72 -7.34 -5.90
C HIS A 151 15.23 -6.01 -5.33
N GLU A 152 14.11 -5.47 -5.84
CA GLU A 152 13.47 -4.26 -5.31
C GLU A 152 12.85 -4.51 -3.92
N ARG A 153 12.15 -5.65 -3.75
CA ARG A 153 11.61 -6.06 -2.46
C ARG A 153 12.70 -6.24 -1.41
N ILE A 154 13.78 -6.94 -1.75
CA ILE A 154 14.93 -7.15 -0.86
C ILE A 154 15.55 -5.80 -0.47
N ARG A 155 15.73 -4.89 -1.43
CA ARG A 155 16.24 -3.54 -1.19
C ARG A 155 15.35 -2.77 -0.21
N LEU A 156 14.02 -2.81 -0.42
CA LEU A 156 13.07 -2.13 0.45
C LEU A 156 13.12 -2.69 1.87
N LEU A 157 12.97 -4.00 2.04
CA LEU A 157 12.99 -4.62 3.36
C LEU A 157 14.31 -4.37 4.10
N LYS A 158 15.44 -4.38 3.39
CA LYS A 158 16.74 -4.02 3.97
C LYS A 158 16.80 -2.55 4.40
N ALA A 159 16.27 -1.64 3.60
CA ALA A 159 16.23 -0.22 3.94
C ALA A 159 15.34 0.04 5.16
N LEU A 160 14.19 -0.61 5.23
CA LEU A 160 13.26 -0.53 6.36
C LEU A 160 13.86 -1.12 7.66
N ASN A 161 14.53 -2.27 7.57
CA ASN A 161 15.21 -2.87 8.74
C ASN A 161 16.36 -2.01 9.27
N ASN A 162 16.97 -1.18 8.43
CA ASN A 162 18.04 -0.25 8.82
C ASN A 162 17.53 1.11 9.27
N ALA A 163 16.25 1.38 9.11
CA ALA A 163 15.65 2.64 9.55
C ALA A 163 15.58 2.69 11.09
N LYS A 164 15.60 3.92 11.63
CA LYS A 164 15.39 4.14 13.05
C LYS A 164 13.88 4.15 13.34
N GLY A 165 13.47 3.44 14.38
CA GLY A 165 12.07 3.30 14.80
C GLY A 165 11.38 2.05 14.29
N ASN A 166 10.19 1.80 14.82
CA ASN A 166 9.32 0.70 14.39
C ASN A 166 8.80 0.94 12.97
N VAL A 167 8.55 -0.13 12.23
CA VAL A 167 8.05 -0.04 10.84
C VAL A 167 6.75 -0.82 10.69
N ILE A 168 5.71 -0.13 10.21
CA ILE A 168 4.45 -0.71 9.80
C ILE A 168 4.25 -0.41 8.32
N ILE A 169 3.87 -1.43 7.56
CA ILE A 169 3.47 -1.29 6.16
C ILE A 169 1.95 -1.40 6.08
N LEU A 170 1.33 -0.47 5.35
CA LEU A 170 -0.07 -0.53 4.98
C LEU A 170 -0.18 -0.78 3.48
N SER A 171 -0.97 -1.79 3.08
CA SER A 171 -1.11 -2.14 1.67
C SER A 171 -2.54 -2.46 1.24
N GLY A 172 -2.75 -2.60 -0.07
CA GLY A 172 -4.05 -2.81 -0.70
C GLY A 172 -4.02 -3.84 -1.83
N ASP A 173 -4.76 -3.56 -2.92
CA ASP A 173 -4.86 -4.30 -4.19
C ASP A 173 -5.52 -5.69 -4.13
N ARG A 174 -5.42 -6.39 -3.04
CA ARG A 174 -5.75 -7.83 -2.91
C ARG A 174 -7.23 -8.17 -2.90
N HIS A 175 -8.13 -7.21 -2.74
CA HIS A 175 -9.55 -7.44 -2.48
C HIS A 175 -9.82 -8.39 -1.29
N LYS A 176 -8.85 -8.46 -0.37
CA LYS A 176 -8.82 -9.24 0.87
C LYS A 176 -8.11 -8.45 1.96
N ALA A 177 -8.25 -8.87 3.19
CA ALA A 177 -7.46 -8.35 4.31
C ALA A 177 -6.62 -9.44 4.96
N GLY A 178 -5.47 -9.06 5.52
CA GLY A 178 -4.58 -9.96 6.24
C GLY A 178 -3.43 -9.21 6.89
N LEU A 179 -2.79 -9.87 7.85
CA LEU A 179 -1.57 -9.38 8.50
C LEU A 179 -0.40 -10.29 8.11
N TYR A 180 0.73 -9.68 7.82
CA TYR A 180 1.97 -10.37 7.47
C TYR A 180 3.11 -9.83 8.33
N LYS A 181 4.08 -10.69 8.65
CA LYS A 181 5.22 -10.32 9.50
C LYS A 181 6.52 -10.91 8.97
N THR A 182 7.57 -10.10 8.94
CA THR A 182 8.94 -10.55 8.69
C THR A 182 9.88 -9.79 9.62
N GLY A 183 10.57 -10.48 10.51
CA GLY A 183 11.36 -9.85 11.56
C GLY A 183 10.49 -8.91 12.41
N ASN A 184 10.87 -7.64 12.48
CA ASN A 184 10.14 -6.60 13.22
C ASN A 184 9.18 -5.78 12.35
N ILE A 185 9.05 -6.10 11.07
CA ILE A 185 8.17 -5.39 10.14
C ILE A 185 6.86 -6.12 10.05
N ILE A 186 5.75 -5.39 10.26
CA ILE A 186 4.39 -5.89 10.09
C ILE A 186 3.75 -5.16 8.91
N GLU A 187 3.09 -5.92 8.05
CA GLU A 187 2.27 -5.39 6.96
C GLU A 187 0.81 -5.69 7.21
N MET A 188 -0.01 -4.65 7.25
CA MET A 188 -1.46 -4.75 7.26
C MET A 188 -2.01 -4.47 5.87
N THR A 189 -2.52 -5.51 5.22
CA THR A 189 -3.28 -5.39 3.99
C THR A 189 -4.76 -5.22 4.32
N SER A 190 -5.38 -4.14 3.83
CA SER A 190 -6.83 -3.92 3.94
C SER A 190 -7.34 -3.37 2.62
N SER A 191 -8.10 -4.16 1.88
CA SER A 191 -8.29 -3.92 0.44
C SER A 191 -9.70 -4.24 -0.07
N SER A 192 -10.73 -4.04 0.74
CA SER A 192 -12.10 -4.39 0.32
C SER A 192 -13.16 -3.54 0.98
N MET A 193 -12.96 -2.23 1.06
CA MET A 193 -13.98 -1.37 1.65
C MET A 193 -15.29 -1.37 0.82
N ASN A 194 -15.18 -1.42 -0.51
CA ASN A 194 -16.33 -1.34 -1.42
C ASN A 194 -16.35 -2.40 -2.52
N LYS A 195 -15.29 -3.19 -2.68
CA LYS A 195 -15.20 -4.18 -3.76
C LYS A 195 -14.52 -5.47 -3.28
N PRO A 196 -15.17 -6.24 -2.40
CA PRO A 196 -14.64 -7.54 -2.00
C PRO A 196 -14.73 -8.53 -3.16
N ILE A 197 -14.03 -9.66 -3.04
CA ILE A 197 -14.22 -10.80 -3.94
C ILE A 197 -15.68 -11.25 -3.85
N SER A 198 -16.32 -11.56 -5.00
CA SER A 198 -17.73 -11.96 -5.01
C SER A 198 -17.96 -13.15 -4.07
N ARG A 199 -19.03 -13.10 -3.25
CA ARG A 199 -19.31 -14.08 -2.19
C ARG A 199 -19.23 -15.55 -2.60
N PRO A 200 -19.75 -15.98 -3.78
CA PRO A 200 -19.60 -17.37 -4.22
C PRO A 200 -18.15 -17.75 -4.49
N ILE A 201 -17.39 -16.85 -5.12
CA ILE A 201 -15.97 -17.07 -5.46
C ILE A 201 -15.12 -17.02 -4.17
N ALA A 202 -15.37 -16.08 -3.27
CA ALA A 202 -14.68 -15.99 -2.00
C ALA A 202 -14.83 -17.28 -1.18
N LYS A 203 -16.06 -17.81 -1.08
CA LYS A 203 -16.34 -19.05 -0.35
C LYS A 203 -15.62 -20.26 -0.96
N LEU A 204 -15.53 -20.33 -2.29
CA LEU A 204 -14.80 -21.37 -3.00
C LEU A 204 -13.28 -21.22 -2.80
N TRP A 205 -12.78 -20.00 -2.88
CA TRP A 205 -11.35 -19.70 -2.68
C TRP A 205 -10.89 -19.92 -1.24
N ASP A 206 -11.71 -19.57 -0.26
CA ASP A 206 -11.39 -19.80 1.15
C ASP A 206 -11.34 -21.30 1.50
N ILE A 207 -12.10 -22.14 0.76
CA ILE A 207 -12.11 -23.60 0.95
C ILE A 207 -11.00 -24.29 0.17
N PHE A 208 -10.80 -23.93 -1.11
CA PHE A 208 -9.95 -24.71 -2.03
C PHE A 208 -8.61 -24.03 -2.35
N LEU A 209 -8.52 -22.72 -2.21
CA LEU A 209 -7.33 -21.93 -2.53
C LEU A 209 -6.89 -21.07 -1.32
N LYS A 210 -6.87 -21.71 -0.15
CA LYS A 210 -6.38 -21.07 1.06
C LYS A 210 -4.97 -20.55 0.80
N GLU A 211 -4.76 -19.25 0.91
CA GLU A 211 -3.46 -18.62 0.73
C GLU A 211 -2.50 -19.19 1.79
N LYS A 212 -1.42 -19.78 1.33
CA LYS A 212 -0.36 -20.32 2.16
C LYS A 212 0.88 -19.47 1.92
N ASP A 213 1.11 -18.53 2.80
CA ASP A 213 2.32 -17.72 2.77
C ASP A 213 2.98 -17.82 4.15
N GLU A 214 4.27 -18.07 4.20
CA GLU A 214 5.00 -18.25 5.46
C GLU A 214 4.99 -17.03 6.36
N PHE A 215 4.76 -15.85 5.78
CA PHE A 215 4.70 -14.57 6.49
C PHE A 215 3.30 -14.21 6.99
N LEU A 216 2.26 -14.95 6.57
CA LEU A 216 0.86 -14.66 6.92
C LEU A 216 0.57 -15.00 8.38
N ILE A 217 0.04 -14.03 9.14
CA ILE A 217 -0.46 -14.24 10.49
C ILE A 217 -1.94 -14.65 10.40
N GLY A 218 -2.25 -15.87 10.78
CA GLY A 218 -3.63 -16.37 10.74
C GLY A 218 -4.14 -16.67 9.34
N GLU A 219 -5.27 -16.09 8.97
CA GLU A 219 -5.94 -16.33 7.70
C GLU A 219 -6.34 -15.02 7.02
N MET A 220 -6.43 -15.04 5.68
CA MET A 220 -6.96 -13.92 4.91
C MET A 220 -8.48 -13.80 5.07
N TYR A 221 -8.95 -12.58 5.16
CA TYR A 221 -10.38 -12.25 5.19
C TYR A 221 -10.85 -11.68 3.86
N SER A 222 -11.87 -12.29 3.26
CA SER A 222 -12.26 -12.05 1.86
C SER A 222 -13.52 -11.18 1.69
N ARG A 223 -14.02 -10.56 2.78
CA ARG A 223 -15.21 -9.71 2.73
C ARG A 223 -14.85 -8.24 2.89
N GLU A 224 -15.88 -7.38 2.93
CA GLU A 224 -15.74 -5.96 3.17
C GLU A 224 -14.97 -5.71 4.47
N ASN A 225 -13.94 -4.88 4.39
CA ASN A 225 -13.03 -4.67 5.52
C ASN A 225 -12.37 -3.29 5.49
N TYR A 226 -11.87 -2.88 6.64
CA TYR A 226 -11.00 -1.72 6.79
C TYR A 226 -10.00 -1.95 7.93
N GLY A 227 -8.87 -1.27 7.86
CA GLY A 227 -7.83 -1.31 8.88
C GLY A 227 -7.90 -0.11 9.82
N ILE A 228 -7.65 -0.34 11.11
CA ILE A 228 -7.43 0.70 12.11
C ILE A 228 -6.06 0.49 12.74
N LEU A 229 -5.25 1.54 12.73
CA LEU A 229 -3.99 1.62 13.44
C LEU A 229 -4.19 2.55 14.65
N SER A 230 -4.18 1.99 15.85
CA SER A 230 -4.25 2.74 17.11
C SER A 230 -2.84 2.90 17.66
N ILE A 231 -2.42 4.13 17.88
CA ILE A 231 -1.07 4.45 18.32
C ILE A 231 -1.17 5.21 19.64
N ASP A 232 -0.62 4.67 20.70
CA ASP A 232 -0.40 5.37 21.96
C ASP A 232 1.06 5.23 22.44
N LYS A 233 1.37 5.77 23.59
CA LYS A 233 2.74 5.82 24.11
C LYS A 233 3.31 4.44 24.45
N GLU A 234 2.47 3.50 24.84
CA GLU A 234 2.87 2.21 25.38
C GLU A 234 2.78 1.10 24.33
N LYS A 235 1.85 1.24 23.37
CA LYS A 235 1.57 0.21 22.39
C LYS A 235 1.02 0.74 21.07
N ILE A 236 1.21 -0.04 20.05
CA ILE A 236 0.60 0.15 18.73
C ILE A 236 -0.24 -1.07 18.42
N VAL A 237 -1.51 -0.87 18.09
CA VAL A 237 -2.44 -1.95 17.78
C VAL A 237 -2.96 -1.84 16.36
N LEU A 238 -2.77 -2.91 15.59
CA LEU A 238 -3.32 -3.05 14.25
C LEU A 238 -4.59 -3.90 14.33
N ASN A 239 -5.71 -3.33 13.92
CA ASN A 239 -7.00 -4.02 13.88
C ASN A 239 -7.53 -4.07 12.45
N LEU A 240 -7.77 -5.26 11.92
CA LEU A 240 -8.62 -5.45 10.76
C LEU A 240 -10.05 -5.65 11.20
N LYS A 241 -10.97 -4.89 10.63
CA LYS A 241 -12.38 -4.88 11.00
C LYS A 241 -13.27 -5.18 9.80
N ASP A 242 -14.41 -5.83 10.08
CA ASP A 242 -15.48 -6.01 9.12
C ASP A 242 -16.34 -4.73 8.97
N ILE A 243 -17.32 -4.78 8.09
CA ILE A 243 -18.24 -3.65 7.84
C ILE A 243 -19.10 -3.29 9.07
N ASP A 244 -19.33 -4.23 9.95
CA ASP A 244 -20.12 -4.05 11.20
C ASP A 244 -19.25 -3.52 12.35
N GLY A 245 -17.94 -3.36 12.12
CA GLY A 245 -16.99 -2.85 13.11
C GLY A 245 -16.42 -3.91 14.05
N ASN A 246 -16.70 -5.19 13.82
CA ASN A 246 -16.12 -6.28 14.61
C ASN A 246 -14.64 -6.44 14.23
N THR A 247 -13.80 -6.71 15.21
CA THR A 247 -12.39 -7.01 14.98
C THR A 247 -12.24 -8.44 14.48
N ILE A 248 -11.67 -8.59 13.29
CA ILE A 248 -11.40 -9.87 12.63
C ILE A 248 -10.03 -10.41 13.04
N ILE A 249 -9.03 -9.56 12.98
CA ILE A 249 -7.63 -9.84 13.34
C ILE A 249 -7.10 -8.64 14.11
N SER A 250 -6.36 -8.90 15.17
CA SER A 250 -5.67 -7.87 15.97
C SER A 250 -4.24 -8.31 16.24
N GLU A 251 -3.29 -7.38 16.11
CA GLU A 251 -1.88 -7.57 16.46
C GLU A 251 -1.41 -6.35 17.24
N GLU A 252 -0.64 -6.57 18.29
CA GLU A 252 -0.06 -5.53 19.16
C GLU A 252 1.47 -5.56 19.04
N ILE A 253 2.10 -4.39 18.95
CA ILE A 253 3.56 -4.21 18.86
C ILE A 253 4.03 -3.06 19.75
#